data_6c7c83a1549eb7b2bf291070a8b675e9
#
_entry.id   6c7c83a1549eb7b2bf291070a8b675e9
#
_cell.length_a   1.000
_cell.length_b   1.000
_cell.length_c   1.000
_cell.angle_alpha   90.00
_cell.angle_beta   90.00
_cell.angle_gamma   90.00
#
_symmetry.space_group_name_H-M   'P 1'
#
loop_
_entity.id
_entity.type
_entity.pdbx_description
1 polymer ?
#
loop_
_entity_poly.entity_id
_entity_poly.type
_entity_poly.pdbx_seq_one_letter_code
_entity_poly.pdbx_strand_id
1 'polypeptide(L)'
;EGFSETEQLLELPAEREYFIAVYLQDVTELNRYIKENEEQRLVAGLIYIDNYDEVMNSVEEVRQSLLVALVDRKINQYIAKADGIVKKTETDKYFIALKKQEFKRLEDDKFSLLEDVKTVNIGNQIPLTLSIGLGLSAGNYSQSYNYARVAIDLALARGGDQAVIKDCHGITYYGGKREMTAKNTRVKARVKAEALREYITVNDKIFVMGHTLTDVDSFGAAIGICRAANALGKKANVVINEVSASLR
;
A
#
# COMPACT_ATOMS: atom_id res chain seq x y z
N GLU A 1 31.95 1.57 20.13
CA GLU A 1 32.08 1.47 21.59
C GLU A 1 30.88 0.69 22.11
N GLY A 2 31.08 -0.54 22.51
CA GLY A 2 30.07 -1.41 23.10
C GLY A 2 30.76 -2.69 23.58
N PHE A 3 31.43 -2.61 24.71
CA PHE A 3 31.86 -3.81 25.42
C PHE A 3 30.61 -4.40 26.07
N SER A 4 30.23 -5.59 25.65
CA SER A 4 29.29 -6.42 26.39
C SER A 4 30.07 -7.12 27.50
N GLU A 5 30.03 -6.56 28.69
CA GLU A 5 30.47 -7.25 29.90
C GLU A 5 29.42 -8.29 30.27
N THR A 6 29.71 -9.55 29.97
CA THR A 6 29.04 -10.67 30.62
C THR A 6 29.91 -11.08 31.80
N GLU A 7 29.79 -10.42 32.95
CA GLU A 7 30.29 -10.92 34.21
C GLU A 7 29.44 -12.14 34.65
N GLN A 8 29.84 -13.32 34.27
CA GLN A 8 29.52 -14.52 35.05
C GLN A 8 30.57 -14.69 36.12
N LEU A 9 30.26 -14.22 37.33
CA LEU A 9 31.01 -14.57 38.52
C LEU A 9 30.88 -16.10 38.77
N LEU A 10 31.84 -16.85 38.24
CA LEU A 10 32.04 -18.22 38.65
C LEU A 10 32.67 -18.19 40.04
N GLU A 11 31.96 -18.66 41.09
CA GLU A 11 32.53 -18.94 42.37
C GLU A 11 33.56 -20.08 42.24
N LEU A 12 34.83 -19.73 42.24
CA LEU A 12 35.95 -20.63 42.10
C LEU A 12 36.43 -21.06 43.49
N PRO A 13 36.71 -22.38 43.71
CA PRO A 13 37.18 -22.86 45.00
C PRO A 13 38.57 -22.30 45.32
N ALA A 14 38.81 -21.94 46.57
CA ALA A 14 39.87 -21.06 47.08
C ALA A 14 41.32 -21.59 47.03
N GLU A 15 41.59 -22.73 46.39
CA GLU A 15 42.95 -23.36 46.44
C GLU A 15 43.48 -23.83 45.08
N ARG A 16 43.11 -23.16 43.95
CA ARG A 16 43.71 -23.48 42.65
C ARG A 16 44.28 -22.24 42.02
N GLU A 17 45.51 -22.28 41.52
CA GLU A 17 46.06 -21.25 40.64
C GLU A 17 45.34 -21.33 39.30
N TYR A 18 44.71 -20.23 38.90
CA TYR A 18 44.02 -20.13 37.63
C TYR A 18 44.80 -19.21 36.68
N PHE A 19 44.98 -19.66 35.46
CA PHE A 19 45.52 -18.83 34.40
C PHE A 19 44.35 -18.28 33.57
N ILE A 20 44.23 -16.97 33.47
CA ILE A 20 43.29 -16.29 32.63
C ILE A 20 43.99 -15.96 31.32
N ALA A 21 43.53 -16.54 30.19
CA ALA A 21 43.98 -16.19 28.86
C ALA A 21 42.99 -15.21 28.23
N VAL A 22 43.46 -14.00 27.91
CA VAL A 22 42.63 -12.98 27.22
C VAL A 22 43.06 -12.98 25.76
N TYR A 23 42.10 -13.22 24.85
CA TYR A 23 42.29 -13.13 23.43
C TYR A 23 41.67 -11.83 22.92
N LEU A 24 42.48 -10.95 22.36
CA LEU A 24 42.03 -9.72 21.69
C LEU A 24 42.10 -9.94 20.19
N GLN A 25 40.95 -9.80 19.52
CA GLN A 25 40.86 -9.88 18.07
C GLN A 25 40.36 -8.54 17.53
N ASP A 26 41.12 -7.96 16.61
CA ASP A 26 40.64 -6.79 15.90
C ASP A 26 39.57 -7.20 14.89
N VAL A 27 38.33 -6.75 15.10
CA VAL A 27 37.18 -7.02 14.23
C VAL A 27 36.70 -5.77 13.48
N THR A 28 37.53 -4.71 13.45
CA THR A 28 37.18 -3.41 12.85
C THR A 28 36.82 -3.57 11.38
N GLU A 29 37.64 -4.27 10.59
CA GLU A 29 37.37 -4.52 9.19
C GLU A 29 36.14 -5.38 8.97
N LEU A 30 35.96 -6.42 9.78
CA LEU A 30 34.78 -7.28 9.71
C LEU A 30 33.51 -6.48 9.95
N ASN A 31 33.48 -5.67 10.98
CA ASN A 31 32.34 -4.81 11.30
C ASN A 31 32.05 -3.79 10.18
N ARG A 32 33.13 -3.25 9.55
CA ARG A 32 32.97 -2.36 8.39
C ARG A 32 32.28 -3.09 7.22
N TYR A 33 32.73 -4.30 6.87
CA TYR A 33 32.13 -5.08 5.79
C TYR A 33 30.69 -5.50 6.10
N ILE A 34 30.40 -5.86 7.35
CA ILE A 34 29.02 -6.18 7.76
C ILE A 34 28.12 -4.95 7.56
N LYS A 35 28.57 -3.79 8.00
CA LYS A 35 27.82 -2.54 7.86
C LYS A 35 27.62 -2.16 6.40
N GLU A 36 28.66 -2.20 5.58
CA GLU A 36 28.58 -1.94 4.15
C GLU A 36 27.61 -2.91 3.45
N ASN A 37 27.66 -4.19 3.79
CA ASN A 37 26.77 -5.20 3.25
C ASN A 37 25.30 -4.92 3.61
N GLU A 38 25.02 -4.50 4.85
CA GLU A 38 23.68 -4.12 5.27
C GLU A 38 23.16 -2.87 4.57
N GLU A 39 24.01 -1.86 4.38
CA GLU A 39 23.65 -0.61 3.71
C GLU A 39 23.38 -0.79 2.21
N GLN A 40 24.10 -1.73 1.58
CA GLN A 40 23.92 -2.08 0.16
C GLN A 40 22.73 -3.02 -0.11
N ARG A 41 22.09 -3.57 0.93
CA ARG A 41 20.92 -4.43 0.76
C ARG A 41 19.79 -3.72 0.04
N LEU A 42 19.10 -4.45 -0.84
CA LEU A 42 17.97 -3.92 -1.57
C LEU A 42 16.69 -3.99 -0.73
N VAL A 43 15.98 -2.89 -0.72
CA VAL A 43 14.61 -2.76 -0.22
C VAL A 43 13.67 -2.89 -1.40
N ALA A 44 12.70 -3.78 -1.30
CA ALA A 44 11.64 -3.90 -2.29
C ALA A 44 10.47 -2.98 -1.93
N GLY A 45 9.86 -2.36 -2.95
CA GLY A 45 8.68 -1.54 -2.75
C GLY A 45 7.69 -1.65 -3.89
N LEU A 46 6.46 -1.28 -3.59
CA LEU A 46 5.34 -1.22 -4.51
C LEU A 46 4.71 0.17 -4.43
N ILE A 47 4.36 0.74 -5.58
CA ILE A 47 3.61 1.99 -5.66
C ILE A 47 2.38 1.73 -6.50
N TYR A 48 1.21 2.02 -5.94
CA TYR A 48 -0.08 1.88 -6.62
C TYR A 48 -0.76 3.23 -6.72
N ILE A 49 -1.40 3.49 -7.85
CA ILE A 49 -2.28 4.64 -8.03
C ILE A 49 -3.66 4.25 -7.51
N ASP A 50 -4.11 4.87 -6.40
CA ASP A 50 -5.32 4.42 -5.69
C ASP A 50 -6.61 4.64 -6.46
N ASN A 51 -6.71 5.75 -7.21
CA ASN A 51 -7.92 6.19 -7.88
C ASN A 51 -7.73 6.33 -9.41
N TYR A 52 -6.92 5.43 -10.00
CA TYR A 52 -6.54 5.48 -11.42
C TYR A 52 -7.76 5.60 -12.35
N ASP A 53 -8.70 4.68 -12.26
CA ASP A 53 -9.87 4.64 -13.14
C ASP A 53 -10.77 5.86 -12.97
N GLU A 54 -10.96 6.33 -11.72
CA GLU A 54 -11.77 7.52 -11.44
C GLU A 54 -11.16 8.77 -12.07
N VAL A 55 -9.85 8.93 -11.96
CA VAL A 55 -9.14 10.08 -12.54
C VAL A 55 -9.12 9.99 -14.05
N MET A 56 -8.85 8.81 -14.64
CA MET A 56 -8.87 8.61 -16.08
C MET A 56 -10.24 8.93 -16.69
N ASN A 57 -11.33 8.49 -16.05
CA ASN A 57 -12.69 8.80 -16.50
C ASN A 57 -13.07 10.27 -16.33
N SER A 58 -12.36 11.04 -15.54
CA SER A 58 -12.58 12.48 -15.35
C SER A 58 -11.84 13.37 -16.36
N VAL A 59 -10.95 12.78 -17.16
CA VAL A 59 -10.08 13.49 -18.12
C VAL A 59 -10.46 13.11 -19.55
N GLU A 60 -10.42 14.06 -20.46
CA GLU A 60 -10.60 13.82 -21.89
C GLU A 60 -9.59 12.79 -22.41
N GLU A 61 -10.03 11.87 -23.27
CA GLU A 61 -9.24 10.75 -23.79
C GLU A 61 -7.87 11.17 -24.35
N VAL A 62 -7.83 12.30 -25.06
CA VAL A 62 -6.59 12.86 -25.64
C VAL A 62 -5.57 13.23 -24.57
N ARG A 63 -6.01 13.59 -23.35
CA ARG A 63 -5.16 14.03 -22.25
C ARG A 63 -4.77 12.89 -21.29
N GLN A 64 -5.46 11.75 -21.33
CA GLN A 64 -5.17 10.60 -20.46
C GLN A 64 -3.73 10.13 -20.59
N SER A 65 -3.21 10.00 -21.81
CA SER A 65 -1.82 9.61 -22.05
C SER A 65 -0.82 10.60 -21.47
N LEU A 66 -1.12 11.89 -21.52
CA LEU A 66 -0.29 12.93 -20.92
C LEU A 66 -0.27 12.84 -19.40
N LEU A 67 -1.44 12.59 -18.78
CA LEU A 67 -1.54 12.39 -17.33
C LEU A 67 -0.65 11.25 -16.87
N VAL A 68 -0.77 10.09 -17.54
CA VAL A 68 0.05 8.92 -17.23
C VAL A 68 1.54 9.25 -17.35
N ALA A 69 1.95 9.92 -18.45
CA ALA A 69 3.35 10.29 -18.67
C ALA A 69 3.89 11.25 -17.59
N LEU A 70 3.08 12.19 -17.11
CA LEU A 70 3.47 13.11 -16.03
C LEU A 70 3.62 12.38 -14.69
N VAL A 71 2.73 11.45 -14.38
CA VAL A 71 2.81 10.63 -13.17
C VAL A 71 4.02 9.70 -13.24
N ASP A 72 4.20 8.99 -14.35
CA ASP A 72 5.37 8.15 -14.60
C ASP A 72 6.67 8.94 -14.40
N ARG A 73 6.74 10.14 -14.94
CA ARG A 73 7.89 11.02 -14.80
C ARG A 73 8.14 11.38 -13.34
N LYS A 74 7.12 11.76 -12.57
CA LYS A 74 7.28 12.12 -11.15
C LYS A 74 7.76 10.94 -10.32
N ILE A 75 7.17 9.76 -10.49
CA ILE A 75 7.59 8.53 -9.80
C ILE A 75 9.05 8.21 -10.12
N ASN A 76 9.40 8.18 -11.42
CA ASN A 76 10.78 7.89 -11.84
C ASN A 76 11.77 8.91 -11.30
N GLN A 77 11.48 10.20 -11.37
CA GLN A 77 12.35 11.26 -10.84
C GLN A 77 12.54 11.18 -9.33
N TYR A 78 11.48 10.84 -8.60
CA TYR A 78 11.53 10.70 -7.15
C TYR A 78 12.42 9.54 -6.72
N ILE A 79 12.21 8.37 -7.31
CA ILE A 79 12.99 7.17 -6.99
C ILE A 79 14.43 7.27 -7.50
N ALA A 80 14.66 7.92 -8.64
CA ALA A 80 16.03 8.17 -9.16
C ALA A 80 16.86 9.05 -8.21
N LYS A 81 16.28 9.99 -7.47
CA LYS A 81 16.97 10.77 -6.42
C LYS A 81 17.52 9.88 -5.29
N ALA A 82 16.91 8.73 -5.07
CA ALA A 82 17.34 7.71 -4.10
C ALA A 82 18.12 6.56 -4.78
N ASP A 83 18.75 6.79 -5.94
CA ASP A 83 19.50 5.77 -6.70
C ASP A 83 18.73 4.44 -6.84
N GLY A 84 17.40 4.54 -6.97
CA GLY A 84 16.50 3.40 -7.05
C GLY A 84 16.07 3.09 -8.48
N ILE A 85 15.55 1.89 -8.66
CA ILE A 85 15.02 1.38 -9.93
C ILE A 85 13.49 1.36 -9.85
N VAL A 86 12.83 1.80 -10.92
CA VAL A 86 11.37 1.74 -11.08
C VAL A 86 11.04 0.86 -12.29
N LYS A 87 10.10 -0.06 -12.09
CA LYS A 87 9.52 -0.85 -13.18
C LYS A 87 8.01 -0.78 -13.11
N LYS A 88 7.37 -0.23 -14.13
CA LYS A 88 5.92 -0.31 -14.29
C LYS A 88 5.51 -1.75 -14.57
N THR A 89 4.65 -2.32 -13.76
CA THR A 89 4.18 -3.70 -13.88
C THR A 89 2.78 -3.80 -14.48
N GLU A 90 1.92 -2.84 -14.14
CA GLU A 90 0.57 -2.70 -14.68
C GLU A 90 0.30 -1.22 -14.99
N THR A 91 -0.87 -0.88 -15.46
CA THR A 91 -1.24 0.50 -15.84
C THR A 91 -1.13 1.47 -14.66
N ASP A 92 -1.45 1.00 -13.47
CA ASP A 92 -1.54 1.72 -12.21
C ASP A 92 -0.54 1.26 -11.13
N LYS A 93 0.34 0.26 -11.44
CA LYS A 93 1.23 -0.35 -10.46
C LYS A 93 2.68 -0.33 -10.88
N TYR A 94 3.53 -0.02 -9.93
CA TYR A 94 4.98 0.05 -10.10
C TYR A 94 5.67 -0.79 -9.04
N PHE A 95 6.70 -1.50 -9.46
CA PHE A 95 7.69 -2.11 -8.58
C PHE A 95 8.89 -1.17 -8.47
N ILE A 96 9.43 -1.02 -7.26
CA ILE A 96 10.64 -0.25 -6.99
C ILE A 96 11.65 -1.07 -6.21
N ALA A 97 12.92 -0.83 -6.46
CA ALA A 97 14.02 -1.39 -5.68
C ALA A 97 15.07 -0.29 -5.44
N LEU A 98 15.51 -0.17 -4.21
CA LEU A 98 16.53 0.80 -3.80
C LEU A 98 17.40 0.22 -2.68
N LYS A 99 18.59 0.81 -2.47
CA LYS A 99 19.49 0.39 -1.40
C LYS A 99 18.95 0.85 -0.03
N LYS A 100 19.21 0.07 1.01
CA LYS A 100 18.78 0.39 2.38
C LYS A 100 19.34 1.74 2.87
N GLN A 101 20.55 2.11 2.48
CA GLN A 101 21.11 3.42 2.82
C GLN A 101 20.30 4.58 2.22
N GLU A 102 19.80 4.42 1.00
CA GLU A 102 19.04 5.45 0.29
C GLU A 102 17.58 5.52 0.77
N PHE A 103 17.06 4.41 1.31
CA PHE A 103 15.73 4.37 1.90
C PHE A 103 15.55 5.42 3.01
N LYS A 104 16.60 5.69 3.81
CA LYS A 104 16.55 6.74 4.86
C LYS A 104 16.23 8.11 4.29
N ARG A 105 16.70 8.43 3.09
CA ARG A 105 16.38 9.70 2.42
C ARG A 105 14.89 9.86 2.12
N LEU A 106 14.23 8.76 1.69
CA LEU A 106 12.79 8.76 1.45
C LEU A 106 12.01 8.88 2.76
N GLU A 107 12.52 8.29 3.83
CA GLU A 107 11.94 8.36 5.17
C GLU A 107 12.06 9.78 5.76
N ASP A 108 13.23 10.40 5.66
CA ASP A 108 13.48 11.77 6.11
C ASP A 108 12.62 12.78 5.34
N ASP A 109 12.43 12.57 4.05
CA ASP A 109 11.55 13.34 3.16
C ASP A 109 10.04 13.05 3.41
N LYS A 110 9.72 12.10 4.29
CA LYS A 110 8.34 11.68 4.63
C LYS A 110 7.51 11.32 3.40
N PHE A 111 8.15 10.78 2.37
CA PHE A 111 7.51 10.38 1.13
C PHE A 111 6.76 11.53 0.44
N SER A 112 7.44 12.65 0.20
CA SER A 112 6.88 13.85 -0.44
C SER A 112 6.23 13.56 -1.80
N LEU A 113 6.56 12.45 -2.45
CA LEU A 113 5.91 11.99 -3.67
C LEU A 113 4.38 11.92 -3.53
N LEU A 114 3.86 11.56 -2.34
CA LEU A 114 2.43 11.49 -2.08
C LEU A 114 1.73 12.84 -2.34
N GLU A 115 2.35 13.92 -1.92
CA GLU A 115 1.82 15.28 -2.15
C GLU A 115 2.16 15.78 -3.55
N ASP A 116 3.35 15.49 -4.06
CA ASP A 116 3.79 15.90 -5.38
C ASP A 116 2.89 15.40 -6.50
N VAL A 117 2.41 14.17 -6.40
CA VAL A 117 1.54 13.60 -7.42
C VAL A 117 0.16 14.27 -7.44
N LYS A 118 -0.36 14.70 -6.30
CA LYS A 118 -1.63 15.44 -6.20
C LYS A 118 -1.61 16.78 -6.96
N THR A 119 -0.41 17.35 -7.17
CA THR A 119 -0.26 18.61 -7.91
C THR A 119 -0.40 18.44 -9.42
N VAL A 120 -0.41 17.19 -9.91
CA VAL A 120 -0.59 16.94 -11.35
C VAL A 120 -2.03 17.27 -11.73
N ASN A 121 -2.21 18.34 -12.49
CA ASN A 121 -3.51 18.78 -12.99
C ASN A 121 -3.43 19.12 -14.48
N ILE A 122 -4.18 18.38 -15.28
CA ILE A 122 -4.33 18.62 -16.73
C ILE A 122 -5.81 18.72 -17.12
N GLY A 123 -6.66 19.10 -16.17
CA GLY A 123 -8.10 19.14 -16.31
C GLY A 123 -8.84 18.03 -15.56
N ASN A 124 -8.12 17.22 -14.79
CA ASN A 124 -8.73 16.23 -13.91
C ASN A 124 -9.47 16.91 -12.76
N GLN A 125 -10.72 16.49 -12.53
CA GLN A 125 -11.57 17.03 -11.47
C GLN A 125 -11.19 16.49 -10.08
N ILE A 126 -10.50 15.34 -10.04
CA ILE A 126 -10.11 14.63 -8.83
C ILE A 126 -8.58 14.58 -8.78
N PRO A 127 -7.94 14.94 -7.66
CA PRO A 127 -6.50 14.78 -7.52
C PRO A 127 -6.12 13.29 -7.53
N LEU A 128 -5.02 12.98 -8.18
CA LEU A 128 -4.47 11.63 -8.19
C LEU A 128 -3.78 11.33 -6.87
N THR A 129 -4.01 10.14 -6.31
CA THR A 129 -3.40 9.68 -5.05
C THR A 129 -2.60 8.41 -5.27
N LEU A 130 -1.57 8.23 -4.44
CA LEU A 130 -0.70 7.06 -4.45
C LEU A 130 -0.69 6.36 -3.10
N SER A 131 -0.54 5.06 -3.14
CA SER A 131 -0.11 4.26 -1.98
C SER A 131 1.28 3.68 -2.24
N ILE A 132 2.13 3.69 -1.21
CA ILE A 132 3.49 3.16 -1.26
C ILE A 132 3.62 2.09 -0.19
N GLY A 133 4.04 0.89 -0.57
CA GLY A 133 4.35 -0.21 0.35
C GLY A 133 5.82 -0.58 0.25
N LEU A 134 6.55 -0.56 1.36
CA LEU A 134 7.98 -0.89 1.42
C LEU A 134 8.23 -2.04 2.37
N GLY A 135 9.09 -2.96 1.97
CA GLY A 135 9.48 -4.11 2.76
C GLY A 135 10.96 -4.13 3.06
N LEU A 136 11.32 -4.10 4.34
CA LEU A 136 12.68 -4.20 4.82
C LEU A 136 12.87 -5.55 5.52
N SER A 137 13.63 -6.45 4.90
CA SER A 137 13.95 -7.75 5.51
C SER A 137 15.46 -7.92 5.66
N ALA A 138 15.86 -8.48 6.79
CA ALA A 138 17.23 -8.92 7.02
C ALA A 138 17.52 -10.32 6.41
N GLY A 139 16.47 -11.07 6.05
CA GLY A 139 16.58 -12.44 5.55
C GLY A 139 16.98 -12.51 4.06
N ASN A 140 15.98 -12.40 3.19
CA ASN A 140 16.17 -12.49 1.75
C ASN A 140 15.26 -11.52 0.98
N TYR A 141 15.53 -11.34 -0.32
CA TYR A 141 14.78 -10.41 -1.16
C TYR A 141 13.31 -10.82 -1.38
N SER A 142 13.02 -12.12 -1.40
CA SER A 142 11.65 -12.64 -1.49
C SER A 142 10.83 -12.21 -0.28
N GLN A 143 11.41 -12.27 0.91
CA GLN A 143 10.76 -11.81 2.14
C GLN A 143 10.56 -10.29 2.14
N SER A 144 11.55 -9.52 1.66
CA SER A 144 11.42 -8.07 1.47
C SER A 144 10.25 -7.74 0.55
N TYR A 145 10.10 -8.45 -0.56
CA TYR A 145 8.96 -8.30 -1.47
C TYR A 145 7.62 -8.68 -0.80
N ASN A 146 7.57 -9.79 -0.05
CA ASN A 146 6.36 -10.17 0.68
C ASN A 146 5.97 -9.12 1.73
N TYR A 147 6.95 -8.51 2.40
CA TYR A 147 6.69 -7.40 3.31
C TYR A 147 6.14 -6.17 2.57
N ALA A 148 6.69 -5.85 1.39
CA ALA A 148 6.16 -4.76 0.56
C ALA A 148 4.70 -5.00 0.14
N ARG A 149 4.34 -6.25 -0.20
CA ARG A 149 2.95 -6.63 -0.49
C ARG A 149 2.02 -6.42 0.69
N VAL A 150 2.40 -6.91 1.86
CA VAL A 150 1.61 -6.68 3.08
C VAL A 150 1.48 -5.18 3.39
N ALA A 151 2.56 -4.42 3.20
CA ALA A 151 2.56 -2.98 3.44
C ALA A 151 1.61 -2.23 2.49
N ILE A 152 1.62 -2.56 1.19
CA ILE A 152 0.72 -1.91 0.23
C ILE A 152 -0.75 -2.28 0.49
N ASP A 153 -1.04 -3.53 0.84
CA ASP A 153 -2.39 -3.97 1.18
C ASP A 153 -2.92 -3.21 2.41
N LEU A 154 -2.07 -2.98 3.42
CA LEU A 154 -2.41 -2.17 4.58
C LEU A 154 -2.64 -0.70 4.24
N ALA A 155 -1.85 -0.13 3.31
CA ALA A 155 -2.06 1.23 2.83
C ALA A 155 -3.44 1.37 2.18
N LEU A 156 -3.79 0.46 1.28
CA LEU A 156 -5.07 0.45 0.58
C LEU A 156 -6.26 0.21 1.53
N ALA A 157 -6.12 -0.74 2.47
CA ALA A 157 -7.16 -1.04 3.46
C ALA A 157 -7.49 0.17 4.35
N ARG A 158 -6.53 1.09 4.55
CA ARG A 158 -6.72 2.33 5.32
C ARG A 158 -7.22 3.51 4.49
N GLY A 159 -7.48 3.29 3.20
CA GLY A 159 -8.03 4.30 2.30
C GLY A 159 -7.02 4.93 1.34
N GLY A 160 -5.82 4.38 1.25
CA GLY A 160 -4.78 4.88 0.34
C GLY A 160 -4.12 6.18 0.80
N ASP A 161 -3.45 6.87 -0.15
CA ASP A 161 -2.79 8.17 0.06
C ASP A 161 -1.77 8.15 1.20
N GLN A 162 -0.98 7.08 1.30
CA GLN A 162 -0.01 6.89 2.37
C GLN A 162 1.14 5.97 1.97
N ALA A 163 2.26 6.10 2.68
CA ALA A 163 3.34 5.14 2.62
C ALA A 163 3.34 4.27 3.88
N VAL A 164 3.48 2.98 3.69
CA VAL A 164 3.56 1.98 4.76
C VAL A 164 4.86 1.21 4.61
N ILE A 165 5.58 1.09 5.69
CA ILE A 165 6.82 0.34 5.78
C ILE A 165 6.59 -0.85 6.68
N LYS A 166 6.96 -2.04 6.23
CA LYS A 166 6.98 -3.23 7.04
C LYS A 166 8.40 -3.77 7.17
N ASP A 167 8.84 -3.95 8.40
CA ASP A 167 10.08 -4.63 8.75
C ASP A 167 9.84 -5.83 9.68
N CYS A 168 10.91 -6.39 10.24
CA CYS A 168 10.84 -7.48 11.22
C CYS A 168 10.37 -7.01 12.61
N HIS A 169 10.40 -5.71 12.91
CA HIS A 169 10.03 -5.13 14.21
C HIS A 169 8.58 -4.64 14.21
N GLY A 170 8.03 -4.28 13.04
CA GLY A 170 6.67 -3.78 13.00
C GLY A 170 6.27 -3.13 11.68
N ILE A 171 5.32 -2.21 11.79
CA ILE A 171 4.77 -1.47 10.67
C ILE A 171 4.75 0.01 11.00
N THR A 172 5.32 0.83 10.11
CA THR A 172 5.34 2.28 10.23
C THR A 172 4.50 2.92 9.12
N TYR A 173 3.81 4.00 9.42
CA TYR A 173 2.90 4.68 8.50
C TYR A 173 3.31 6.15 8.31
N TYR A 174 3.31 6.62 7.07
CA TYR A 174 3.56 8.01 6.67
C TYR A 174 2.41 8.51 5.79
N GLY A 175 1.96 9.72 6.02
CA GLY A 175 0.80 10.29 5.32
C GLY A 175 -0.53 9.77 5.87
N GLY A 176 -1.57 9.78 5.04
CA GLY A 176 -2.90 9.29 5.41
C GLY A 176 -3.61 10.19 6.44
N LYS A 177 -4.19 11.30 5.98
CA LYS A 177 -5.08 12.10 6.85
C LYS A 177 -6.37 11.33 7.10
N ARG A 178 -6.53 10.77 8.29
CA ARG A 178 -7.72 10.01 8.75
C ARG A 178 -9.07 10.70 8.49
N GLU A 179 -9.10 12.01 8.31
CA GLU A 179 -10.36 12.77 8.19
C GLU A 179 -10.91 12.90 6.77
N MET A 180 -10.06 12.86 5.72
CA MET A 180 -10.54 13.09 4.35
C MET A 180 -11.18 11.86 3.71
N THR A 181 -10.70 10.65 4.01
CA THR A 181 -11.22 9.41 3.41
C THR A 181 -12.68 9.13 3.83
N ALA A 182 -13.01 9.34 5.10
CA ALA A 182 -14.38 9.14 5.59
C ALA A 182 -15.36 10.18 5.00
N LYS A 183 -14.94 11.43 4.79
CA LYS A 183 -15.80 12.47 4.20
C LYS A 183 -16.01 12.25 2.70
N ASN A 184 -14.94 11.96 1.95
CA ASN A 184 -15.04 11.71 0.51
C ASN A 184 -15.83 10.44 0.19
N THR A 185 -15.62 9.35 0.93
CA THR A 185 -16.38 8.12 0.76
C THR A 185 -17.86 8.33 1.07
N ARG A 186 -18.20 9.09 2.13
CA ARG A 186 -19.60 9.41 2.47
C ARG A 186 -20.25 10.32 1.42
N VAL A 187 -19.53 11.32 0.89
CA VAL A 187 -20.05 12.20 -0.16
C VAL A 187 -20.25 11.42 -1.46
N LYS A 188 -19.25 10.63 -1.88
CA LYS A 188 -19.35 9.75 -3.06
C LYS A 188 -20.48 8.72 -2.91
N ALA A 189 -20.60 8.08 -1.74
CA ALA A 189 -21.68 7.14 -1.46
C ALA A 189 -23.06 7.82 -1.52
N ARG A 190 -23.20 9.04 -0.99
CA ARG A 190 -24.43 9.82 -1.04
C ARG A 190 -24.80 10.22 -2.47
N VAL A 191 -23.84 10.69 -3.26
CA VAL A 191 -24.07 11.03 -4.68
C VAL A 191 -24.46 9.80 -5.49
N LYS A 192 -23.79 8.67 -5.32
CA LYS A 192 -24.16 7.40 -5.98
C LYS A 192 -25.54 6.90 -5.53
N ALA A 193 -25.85 7.03 -4.24
CA ALA A 193 -27.14 6.65 -3.71
C ALA A 193 -28.28 7.52 -4.26
N GLU A 194 -28.07 8.83 -4.41
CA GLU A 194 -29.06 9.73 -4.99
C GLU A 194 -29.27 9.48 -6.49
N ALA A 195 -28.19 9.24 -7.25
CA ALA A 195 -28.30 8.84 -8.65
C ALA A 195 -29.05 7.50 -8.80
N LEU A 196 -28.74 6.51 -7.94
CA LEU A 196 -29.45 5.24 -7.94
C LEU A 196 -30.93 5.42 -7.58
N ARG A 197 -31.24 6.28 -6.63
CA ARG A 197 -32.62 6.61 -6.25
C ARG A 197 -33.38 7.23 -7.42
N GLU A 198 -32.75 8.14 -8.18
CA GLU A 198 -33.36 8.75 -9.36
C GLU A 198 -33.67 7.69 -10.43
N TYR A 199 -32.72 6.80 -10.75
CA TYR A 199 -32.96 5.70 -11.69
C TYR A 199 -34.08 4.75 -11.23
N ILE A 200 -34.12 4.42 -9.94
CA ILE A 200 -35.18 3.59 -9.37
C ILE A 200 -36.54 4.31 -9.50
N THR A 201 -36.59 5.60 -9.26
CA THR A 201 -37.85 6.36 -9.25
C THR A 201 -38.45 6.50 -10.65
N VAL A 202 -37.64 6.61 -11.68
CA VAL A 202 -38.07 6.78 -13.08
C VAL A 202 -38.59 5.47 -13.69
N ASN A 203 -38.14 4.32 -13.23
CA ASN A 203 -38.46 3.00 -13.80
C ASN A 203 -39.49 2.24 -12.96
N ASP A 204 -40.44 1.53 -13.59
CA ASP A 204 -41.46 0.75 -12.92
C ASP A 204 -41.00 -0.66 -12.53
N LYS A 205 -40.09 -1.24 -13.26
CA LYS A 205 -39.56 -2.58 -13.04
C LYS A 205 -38.04 -2.52 -12.94
N ILE A 206 -37.50 -3.09 -11.87
CA ILE A 206 -36.09 -3.08 -11.59
C ILE A 206 -35.59 -4.51 -11.49
N PHE A 207 -34.54 -4.82 -12.26
CA PHE A 207 -33.81 -6.09 -12.18
C PHE A 207 -32.42 -5.82 -11.63
N VAL A 208 -32.07 -6.51 -10.54
CA VAL A 208 -30.77 -6.40 -9.89
C VAL A 208 -29.97 -7.68 -10.18
N MET A 209 -28.82 -7.53 -10.81
CA MET A 209 -27.95 -8.65 -11.17
C MET A 209 -26.56 -8.40 -10.59
N GLY A 210 -25.96 -9.43 -10.04
CA GLY A 210 -24.56 -9.45 -9.65
C GLY A 210 -23.65 -9.98 -10.77
N HIS A 211 -22.41 -10.33 -10.41
CA HIS A 211 -21.51 -11.02 -11.34
C HIS A 211 -21.95 -12.48 -11.57
N THR A 212 -21.45 -13.11 -12.62
CA THR A 212 -21.89 -14.44 -13.13
C THR A 212 -21.81 -15.53 -12.06
N LEU A 213 -20.76 -15.55 -11.23
CA LEU A 213 -20.59 -16.45 -10.10
C LEU A 213 -21.01 -15.72 -8.84
N THR A 214 -22.31 -15.71 -8.54
CA THR A 214 -22.86 -14.96 -7.41
C THR A 214 -22.36 -15.52 -6.07
N ASP A 215 -21.65 -14.70 -5.30
CA ASP A 215 -21.24 -14.98 -3.92
C ASP A 215 -22.19 -14.34 -2.90
N VAL A 216 -21.95 -14.59 -1.62
CA VAL A 216 -22.78 -14.08 -0.51
C VAL A 216 -22.81 -12.55 -0.48
N ASP A 217 -21.69 -11.90 -0.77
CA ASP A 217 -21.58 -10.43 -0.74
C ASP A 217 -22.38 -9.79 -1.87
N SER A 218 -22.25 -10.33 -3.08
CA SER A 218 -23.02 -9.90 -4.26
C SER A 218 -24.51 -10.08 -4.07
N PHE A 219 -24.92 -11.23 -3.50
CA PHE A 219 -26.32 -11.52 -3.21
C PHE A 219 -26.89 -10.61 -2.13
N GLY A 220 -26.14 -10.39 -1.05
CA GLY A 220 -26.52 -9.47 0.03
C GLY A 220 -26.69 -8.03 -0.46
N ALA A 221 -25.78 -7.54 -1.33
CA ALA A 221 -25.89 -6.24 -1.95
C ALA A 221 -27.14 -6.13 -2.85
N ALA A 222 -27.44 -7.17 -3.63
CA ALA A 222 -28.61 -7.22 -4.49
C ALA A 222 -29.92 -7.17 -3.69
N ILE A 223 -30.01 -7.91 -2.58
CA ILE A 223 -31.16 -7.84 -1.64
C ILE A 223 -31.30 -6.42 -1.07
N GLY A 224 -30.19 -5.77 -0.69
CA GLY A 224 -30.20 -4.40 -0.17
C GLY A 224 -30.80 -3.41 -1.17
N ILE A 225 -30.41 -3.48 -2.45
CA ILE A 225 -30.95 -2.63 -3.52
C ILE A 225 -32.44 -2.93 -3.77
N CYS A 226 -32.84 -4.21 -3.79
CA CYS A 226 -34.24 -4.58 -3.94
C CYS A 226 -35.12 -4.04 -2.76
N ARG A 227 -34.60 -4.08 -1.54
CA ARG A 227 -35.29 -3.50 -0.39
C ARG A 227 -35.45 -1.98 -0.50
N ALA A 228 -34.40 -1.29 -0.97
CA ALA A 228 -34.46 0.14 -1.22
C ALA A 228 -35.48 0.50 -2.31
N ALA A 229 -35.52 -0.24 -3.42
CA ALA A 229 -36.50 -0.07 -4.48
C ALA A 229 -37.94 -0.31 -4.01
N ASN A 230 -38.16 -1.38 -3.24
CA ASN A 230 -39.49 -1.67 -2.67
C ASN A 230 -39.96 -0.57 -1.69
N ALA A 231 -39.02 0.01 -0.90
CA ALA A 231 -39.34 1.14 -0.02
C ALA A 231 -39.75 2.42 -0.79
N LEU A 232 -39.30 2.54 -2.06
CA LEU A 232 -39.69 3.61 -3.01
C LEU A 232 -40.99 3.22 -3.79
N GLY A 233 -41.67 2.14 -3.43
CA GLY A 233 -42.90 1.69 -4.08
C GLY A 233 -42.73 1.01 -5.45
N LYS A 234 -41.48 0.62 -5.78
CA LYS A 234 -41.15 -0.01 -7.07
C LYS A 234 -41.00 -1.53 -6.93
N LYS A 235 -41.32 -2.27 -8.02
CA LYS A 235 -41.13 -3.72 -8.06
C LYS A 235 -39.68 -4.03 -8.47
N ALA A 236 -38.97 -4.68 -7.56
CA ALA A 236 -37.57 -5.09 -7.83
C ALA A 236 -37.40 -6.59 -7.67
N ASN A 237 -36.65 -7.21 -8.59
CA ASN A 237 -36.34 -8.65 -8.59
C ASN A 237 -34.85 -8.83 -8.68
N VAL A 238 -34.30 -9.79 -7.91
CA VAL A 238 -32.93 -10.24 -8.05
C VAL A 238 -32.88 -11.32 -9.12
N VAL A 239 -31.95 -11.20 -10.04
CA VAL A 239 -31.69 -12.19 -11.09
C VAL A 239 -30.35 -12.85 -10.82
N ILE A 240 -30.33 -14.17 -10.74
CA ILE A 240 -29.14 -14.97 -10.48
C ILE A 240 -29.01 -16.01 -11.59
N ASN A 241 -27.84 -16.16 -12.17
CA ASN A 241 -27.58 -17.16 -13.20
C ASN A 241 -27.36 -18.55 -12.57
N GLU A 242 -26.46 -18.63 -11.60
CA GLU A 242 -26.09 -19.85 -10.92
C GLU A 242 -25.98 -19.63 -9.42
N VAL A 243 -26.44 -20.60 -8.64
CA VAL A 243 -26.31 -20.58 -7.18
C VAL A 243 -24.99 -21.24 -6.80
N SER A 244 -24.04 -20.44 -6.31
CA SER A 244 -22.74 -20.95 -5.84
C SER A 244 -22.90 -21.84 -4.60
N ALA A 245 -21.90 -22.69 -4.34
CA ALA A 245 -21.90 -23.55 -3.14
C ALA A 245 -21.94 -22.74 -1.81
N SER A 246 -21.50 -21.49 -1.84
CA SER A 246 -21.53 -20.57 -0.67
C SER A 246 -22.92 -20.00 -0.38
N LEU A 247 -23.89 -20.15 -1.29
CA LEU A 247 -25.28 -19.70 -1.16
C LEU A 247 -26.26 -20.85 -0.85
N ARG A 248 -25.77 -22.08 -0.83
CA ARG A 248 -26.52 -23.28 -0.43
C ARG A 248 -26.37 -23.53 1.07
#